data_8e8ffd6e515325025c8db2cfbc755fc4
#
_entry.id   8e8ffd6e515325025c8db2cfbc755fc4
#
_cell.length_a   1.000
_cell.length_b   1.000
_cell.length_c   1.000
_cell.angle_alpha   90.00
_cell.angle_beta   90.00
_cell.angle_gamma   90.00
#
_symmetry.space_group_name_H-M   'P 1'
#
loop_
_entity.id
_entity.type
_entity.pdbx_description
1 polymer ?
#
loop_
_entity_poly.entity_id
_entity_poly.type
_entity_poly.pdbx_seq_one_letter_code
_entity_poly.pdbx_strand_id
1 'polypeptide(L)'
;MRVWTDAAWEPDEAVPACVAFVVHFPGEWRGEGGARRWEAERWVHGSCAVPDDVMRRFYAREQYIGQLELLAAVGVYYSVPELRGRRVVHWIDNTSAIAALIKGYSRSPDSARILHAFAAFSLGLEASSWFEYVPSRANIADQPSRNDYELLGELGSAEMPFIIPPFAAWDEPAEAWMARAVTRAAAEGAAARGRKRAR
;
A
#
# COMPACT_ATOMS: atom_id res chain seq x y z
N MET A 1 8.11 10.50 1.33
CA MET A 1 6.76 10.32 0.78
C MET A 1 5.76 10.33 1.91
N ARG A 2 4.55 10.82 1.65
CA ARG A 2 3.44 10.75 2.60
C ARG A 2 2.34 9.94 1.96
N VAL A 3 1.76 9.03 2.72
CA VAL A 3 0.70 8.13 2.27
C VAL A 3 -0.45 8.21 3.27
N TRP A 4 -1.67 8.24 2.79
CA TRP A 4 -2.90 8.09 3.56
C TRP A 4 -3.70 6.96 2.97
N THR A 5 -4.29 6.14 3.81
CA THR A 5 -5.18 5.07 3.39
C THR A 5 -6.41 5.03 4.25
N ASP A 6 -7.50 4.56 3.67
CA ASP A 6 -8.79 4.46 4.31
C ASP A 6 -9.62 3.34 3.68
N ALA A 7 -10.64 2.89 4.42
CA ALA A 7 -11.64 1.96 3.93
C ALA A 7 -13.04 2.35 4.39
N ALA A 8 -14.03 2.14 3.55
CA ALA A 8 -15.44 2.27 3.88
C ALA A 8 -16.10 0.89 3.91
N TRP A 9 -16.98 0.67 4.90
CA TRP A 9 -17.85 -0.50 4.99
C TRP A 9 -19.28 -0.07 5.28
N GLU A 10 -20.13 -0.18 4.27
CA GLU A 10 -21.54 0.24 4.31
C GLU A 10 -22.39 -0.89 3.72
N PRO A 11 -22.78 -1.90 4.54
CA PRO A 11 -23.37 -3.15 4.06
C PRO A 11 -24.70 -2.98 3.34
N ASP A 12 -25.42 -1.87 3.57
CA ASP A 12 -26.71 -1.57 2.96
C ASP A 12 -26.58 -0.79 1.63
N GLU A 13 -25.37 -0.43 1.24
CA GLU A 13 -25.07 0.28 0.00
C GLU A 13 -24.86 -0.67 -1.18
N ALA A 14 -25.05 -0.16 -2.40
CA ALA A 14 -24.80 -0.91 -3.63
C ALA A 14 -23.34 -1.36 -3.79
N VAL A 15 -22.41 -0.61 -3.18
CA VAL A 15 -20.99 -0.92 -3.09
C VAL A 15 -20.61 -0.96 -1.61
N PRO A 16 -20.75 -2.11 -0.95
CA PRO A 16 -20.66 -2.21 0.50
C PRO A 16 -19.24 -2.04 1.05
N ALA A 17 -18.21 -2.24 0.23
CA ALA A 17 -16.81 -2.13 0.64
C ALA A 17 -16.00 -1.36 -0.40
N CYS A 18 -15.31 -0.33 0.06
CA CYS A 18 -14.37 0.42 -0.77
C CYS A 18 -13.05 0.62 -0.01
N VAL A 19 -11.95 0.66 -0.73
CA VAL A 19 -10.61 0.96 -0.22
C VAL A 19 -9.98 2.06 -1.04
N ALA A 20 -9.21 2.92 -0.39
CA ALA A 20 -8.60 4.06 -1.06
C ALA A 20 -7.21 4.39 -0.51
N PHE A 21 -6.43 5.07 -1.33
CA PHE A 21 -5.18 5.72 -0.93
C PHE A 21 -5.03 7.10 -1.54
N VAL A 22 -4.26 7.94 -0.87
CA VAL A 22 -3.71 9.19 -1.40
C VAL A 22 -2.21 9.21 -1.11
N VAL A 23 -1.40 9.58 -2.09
CA VAL A 23 0.06 9.66 -1.96
C VAL A 23 0.55 11.03 -2.40
N HIS A 24 1.36 11.64 -1.54
CA HIS A 24 2.08 12.88 -1.81
C HIS A 24 3.56 12.60 -2.06
N PHE A 25 4.02 12.99 -3.23
CA PHE A 25 5.41 13.00 -3.63
C PHE A 25 5.93 14.44 -3.49
N PRO A 26 6.76 14.75 -2.48
CA PRO A 26 7.35 16.08 -2.36
C PRO A 26 8.30 16.36 -3.52
N GLY A 27 8.43 17.61 -3.89
CA GLY A 27 9.42 18.01 -4.88
C GLY A 27 10.84 17.61 -4.45
N GLU A 28 11.62 17.08 -5.38
CA GLU A 28 12.98 16.61 -5.09
C GLU A 28 13.93 16.71 -6.30
N TRP A 29 15.23 16.77 -6.00
CA TRP A 29 16.26 16.66 -7.01
C TRP A 29 16.59 15.19 -7.28
N ARG A 30 16.42 14.76 -8.55
CA ARG A 30 16.77 13.39 -8.98
C ARG A 30 17.95 13.41 -9.96
N GLY A 31 18.69 12.28 -9.98
CA GLY A 31 19.88 12.08 -10.80
C GLY A 31 21.18 12.30 -10.04
N GLU A 32 22.29 11.99 -10.68
CA GLU A 32 23.63 12.10 -10.13
C GLU A 32 24.46 13.16 -10.88
N GLY A 33 25.34 13.86 -10.16
CA GLY A 33 26.27 14.84 -10.74
C GLY A 33 25.58 15.97 -11.48
N GLY A 34 26.07 16.33 -12.65
CA GLY A 34 25.56 17.43 -13.48
C GLY A 34 24.24 17.14 -14.20
N ALA A 35 23.72 15.90 -14.11
CA ALA A 35 22.45 15.49 -14.70
C ALA A 35 21.27 15.54 -13.71
N ARG A 36 21.40 16.29 -12.61
CA ARG A 36 20.29 16.47 -11.65
C ARG A 36 19.14 17.25 -12.27
N ARG A 37 17.94 16.69 -12.15
CA ARG A 37 16.69 17.30 -12.58
C ARG A 37 15.77 17.51 -11.38
N TRP A 38 15.13 18.67 -11.29
CA TRP A 38 14.07 18.90 -10.33
C TRP A 38 12.78 18.21 -10.78
N GLU A 39 12.25 17.32 -9.94
CA GLU A 39 10.91 16.79 -10.08
C GLU A 39 9.97 17.57 -9.15
N ALA A 40 8.93 18.16 -9.73
CA ALA A 40 7.95 18.92 -8.97
C ALA A 40 7.15 18.03 -8.02
N GLU A 41 6.61 18.64 -6.97
CA GLU A 41 5.61 18.04 -6.10
C GLU A 41 4.42 17.51 -6.92
N ARG A 42 3.91 16.35 -6.53
CA ARG A 42 2.71 15.77 -7.15
C ARG A 42 1.91 14.93 -6.18
N TRP A 43 0.62 14.83 -6.45
CA TRP A 43 -0.33 13.98 -5.73
C TRP A 43 -0.84 12.88 -6.65
N VAL A 44 -1.06 11.70 -6.10
CA VAL A 44 -1.77 10.62 -6.77
C VAL A 44 -2.75 9.99 -5.81
N HIS A 45 -3.83 9.44 -6.32
CA HIS A 45 -4.84 8.73 -5.55
C HIS A 45 -5.34 7.52 -6.30
N GLY A 46 -5.92 6.58 -5.58
CA GLY A 46 -6.61 5.45 -6.15
C GLY A 46 -7.62 4.90 -5.17
N SER A 47 -8.72 4.41 -5.70
CA SER A 47 -9.76 3.72 -4.93
C SER A 47 -10.34 2.58 -5.74
N CYS A 48 -10.93 1.62 -5.06
CA CYS A 48 -11.74 0.60 -5.73
C CYS A 48 -12.80 0.02 -4.79
N ALA A 49 -13.93 -0.35 -5.38
CA ALA A 49 -14.84 -1.29 -4.76
C ALA A 49 -14.11 -2.62 -4.53
N VAL A 50 -14.22 -3.17 -3.32
CA VAL A 50 -13.59 -4.46 -3.02
C VAL A 50 -14.42 -5.57 -3.69
N PRO A 51 -13.84 -6.37 -4.60
CA PRO A 51 -14.58 -7.41 -5.31
C PRO A 51 -15.16 -8.47 -4.36
N ASP A 52 -16.31 -9.03 -4.72
CA ASP A 52 -17.00 -10.06 -3.95
C ASP A 52 -16.15 -11.31 -3.70
N ASP A 53 -15.28 -11.68 -4.62
CA ASP A 53 -14.41 -12.83 -4.46
C ASP A 53 -13.31 -12.58 -3.41
N VAL A 54 -12.93 -11.32 -3.18
CA VAL A 54 -12.08 -10.89 -2.06
C VAL A 54 -12.86 -10.98 -0.76
N MET A 55 -14.07 -10.39 -0.73
CA MET A 55 -14.91 -10.39 0.48
C MET A 55 -15.27 -11.81 0.93
N ARG A 56 -15.55 -12.73 0.01
CA ARG A 56 -15.82 -14.16 0.30
C ARG A 56 -14.63 -14.92 0.88
N ARG A 57 -13.43 -14.37 0.82
CA ARG A 57 -12.24 -14.98 1.44
C ARG A 57 -12.10 -14.66 2.92
N PHE A 58 -12.79 -13.63 3.39
CA PHE A 58 -12.82 -13.30 4.81
C PHE A 58 -13.79 -14.19 5.56
N TYR A 59 -13.44 -14.57 6.79
CA TYR A 59 -14.37 -15.25 7.68
C TYR A 59 -15.59 -14.35 7.93
N ALA A 60 -16.78 -14.94 7.89
CA ALA A 60 -18.03 -14.23 8.08
C ALA A 60 -18.07 -13.50 9.43
N ARG A 61 -18.45 -12.22 9.41
CA ARG A 61 -18.56 -11.34 10.58
C ARG A 61 -19.50 -10.17 10.28
N GLU A 62 -19.91 -9.46 11.31
CA GLU A 62 -20.77 -8.27 11.16
C GLU A 62 -20.00 -7.07 10.61
N GLN A 63 -18.71 -6.93 10.98
CA GLN A 63 -17.89 -5.78 10.64
C GLN A 63 -16.58 -6.23 9.97
N TYR A 64 -16.35 -5.74 8.76
CA TYR A 64 -15.14 -6.03 7.98
C TYR A 64 -14.14 -4.87 7.99
N ILE A 65 -14.49 -3.72 8.58
CA ILE A 65 -13.70 -2.49 8.48
C ILE A 65 -12.22 -2.69 8.84
N GLY A 66 -11.90 -3.44 9.89
CA GLY A 66 -10.50 -3.66 10.28
C GLY A 66 -9.66 -4.44 9.25
N GLN A 67 -10.28 -5.35 8.47
CA GLN A 67 -9.64 -6.07 7.37
C GLN A 67 -9.50 -5.18 6.14
N LEU A 68 -10.50 -4.37 5.87
CA LEU A 68 -10.51 -3.44 4.75
C LEU A 68 -9.47 -2.34 4.94
N GLU A 69 -9.32 -1.82 6.16
CA GLU A 69 -8.26 -0.88 6.52
C GLU A 69 -6.85 -1.46 6.30
N LEU A 70 -6.63 -2.72 6.70
CA LEU A 70 -5.37 -3.40 6.40
C LEU A 70 -5.19 -3.63 4.90
N LEU A 71 -6.26 -3.95 4.18
CA LEU A 71 -6.22 -4.15 2.74
C LEU A 71 -5.87 -2.84 2.02
N ALA A 72 -6.46 -1.72 2.43
CA ALA A 72 -6.13 -0.40 1.92
C ALA A 72 -4.66 -0.07 2.18
N ALA A 73 -4.19 -0.28 3.42
CA ALA A 73 -2.83 0.00 3.83
C ALA A 73 -1.78 -0.84 3.07
N VAL A 74 -2.08 -2.08 2.74
CA VAL A 74 -1.20 -2.96 1.97
C VAL A 74 -1.31 -2.69 0.47
N GLY A 75 -2.52 -2.45 -0.02
CA GLY A 75 -2.81 -2.22 -1.44
C GLY A 75 -2.06 -1.03 -2.03
N VAL A 76 -1.86 0.05 -1.28
CA VAL A 76 -1.11 1.22 -1.79
C VAL A 76 0.32 0.86 -2.22
N TYR A 77 0.98 -0.05 -1.53
CA TYR A 77 2.35 -0.48 -1.89
C TYR A 77 2.38 -1.35 -3.16
N TYR A 78 1.29 -2.05 -3.47
CA TYR A 78 1.13 -2.76 -4.74
C TYR A 78 0.77 -1.81 -5.88
N SER A 79 0.02 -0.76 -5.57
CA SER A 79 -0.51 0.20 -6.55
C SER A 79 0.51 1.22 -7.00
N VAL A 80 1.44 1.62 -6.11
CA VAL A 80 2.36 2.75 -6.33
C VAL A 80 3.82 2.27 -6.33
N PRO A 81 4.34 1.82 -7.49
CA PRO A 81 5.71 1.27 -7.59
C PRO A 81 6.80 2.28 -7.23
N GLU A 82 6.53 3.58 -7.33
CA GLU A 82 7.46 4.64 -6.98
C GLU A 82 7.74 4.76 -5.47
N LEU A 83 7.01 4.05 -4.62
CA LEU A 83 7.33 3.89 -3.20
C LEU A 83 8.57 3.02 -2.97
N ARG A 84 9.03 2.29 -4.00
CA ARG A 84 10.23 1.45 -3.92
C ARG A 84 11.46 2.26 -3.52
N GLY A 85 12.20 1.75 -2.51
CA GLY A 85 13.41 2.37 -1.98
C GLY A 85 13.17 3.70 -1.25
N ARG A 86 11.93 4.02 -0.90
CA ARG A 86 11.57 5.30 -0.28
C ARG A 86 11.37 5.20 1.22
N ARG A 87 11.55 6.35 1.88
CA ARG A 87 11.07 6.57 3.24
C ARG A 87 9.63 7.08 3.16
N VAL A 88 8.73 6.35 3.79
CA VAL A 88 7.28 6.58 3.75
C VAL A 88 6.77 6.87 5.14
N VAL A 89 6.06 7.98 5.33
CA VAL A 89 5.19 8.19 6.48
C VAL A 89 3.79 7.83 6.02
N HIS A 90 3.20 6.83 6.66
CA HIS A 90 1.92 6.26 6.27
C HIS A 90 0.89 6.53 7.38
N TRP A 91 -0.09 7.35 7.06
CA TRP A 91 -1.16 7.80 7.94
C TRP A 91 -2.37 6.90 7.80
N ILE A 92 -2.87 6.39 8.92
CA ILE A 92 -4.03 5.49 9.02
C ILE A 92 -4.85 5.93 10.23
N ASP A 93 -6.17 5.92 10.13
CA ASP A 93 -7.04 6.31 11.25
C ASP A 93 -7.54 5.12 12.09
N ASN A 94 -7.10 3.90 11.76
CA ASN A 94 -7.41 2.69 12.50
C ASN A 94 -6.21 2.20 13.33
N THR A 95 -6.25 2.43 14.64
CA THR A 95 -5.16 2.05 15.56
C THR A 95 -4.89 0.55 15.61
N SER A 96 -5.91 -0.29 15.37
CA SER A 96 -5.75 -1.75 15.32
C SER A 96 -4.98 -2.18 14.07
N ALA A 97 -5.24 -1.54 12.93
CA ALA A 97 -4.50 -1.75 11.68
C ALA A 97 -3.03 -1.33 11.84
N ILE A 98 -2.78 -0.15 12.42
CA ILE A 98 -1.42 0.34 12.73
C ILE A 98 -0.68 -0.66 13.61
N ALA A 99 -1.31 -1.09 14.72
CA ALA A 99 -0.69 -2.03 15.64
C ALA A 99 -0.34 -3.38 14.97
N ALA A 100 -1.20 -3.86 14.07
CA ALA A 100 -0.97 -5.08 13.30
C ALA A 100 0.19 -4.92 12.29
N LEU A 101 0.25 -3.80 11.57
CA LEU A 101 1.32 -3.48 10.63
C LEU A 101 2.69 -3.36 11.33
N ILE A 102 2.75 -2.67 12.48
CA ILE A 102 3.98 -2.51 13.26
C ILE A 102 4.46 -3.85 13.84
N LYS A 103 3.54 -4.66 14.37
CA LYS A 103 3.86 -5.97 14.95
C LYS A 103 4.17 -7.03 13.89
N GLY A 104 3.68 -6.86 12.67
CA GLY A 104 3.79 -7.83 11.59
C GLY A 104 2.94 -9.08 11.80
N TYR A 105 2.01 -9.10 12.77
CA TYR A 105 1.10 -10.22 13.00
C TYR A 105 -0.27 -9.78 13.53
N SER A 106 -1.26 -10.65 13.36
CA SER A 106 -2.61 -10.51 13.94
C SER A 106 -3.12 -11.88 14.41
N ARG A 107 -4.01 -11.87 15.42
CA ARG A 107 -4.76 -13.06 15.85
C ARG A 107 -5.92 -13.38 14.91
N SER A 108 -6.40 -12.42 14.14
CA SER A 108 -7.39 -12.64 13.10
C SER A 108 -6.72 -13.33 11.91
N PRO A 109 -7.18 -14.51 11.48
CA PRO A 109 -6.59 -15.21 10.34
C PRO A 109 -6.59 -14.36 9.06
N ASP A 110 -7.68 -13.64 8.79
CA ASP A 110 -7.80 -12.77 7.61
C ASP A 110 -6.75 -11.66 7.63
N SER A 111 -6.63 -10.96 8.77
CA SER A 111 -5.62 -9.91 8.94
C SER A 111 -4.20 -10.50 8.86
N ALA A 112 -3.97 -11.69 9.40
CA ALA A 112 -2.67 -12.35 9.32
C ALA A 112 -2.27 -12.67 7.87
N ARG A 113 -3.22 -13.09 7.01
CA ARG A 113 -2.98 -13.34 5.57
C ARG A 113 -2.63 -12.05 4.83
N ILE A 114 -3.34 -10.94 5.10
CA ILE A 114 -3.03 -9.64 4.51
C ILE A 114 -1.63 -9.18 4.92
N LEU A 115 -1.29 -9.29 6.22
CA LEU A 115 0.04 -8.95 6.73
C LEU A 115 1.15 -9.82 6.14
N HIS A 116 0.86 -11.11 5.90
CA HIS A 116 1.79 -12.00 5.22
C HIS A 116 2.08 -11.54 3.79
N ALA A 117 1.05 -11.19 3.03
CA ALA A 117 1.20 -10.61 1.70
C ALA A 117 2.05 -9.32 1.73
N PHE A 118 1.83 -8.47 2.72
CA PHE A 118 2.62 -7.25 2.91
C PHE A 118 4.09 -7.56 3.24
N ALA A 119 4.35 -8.46 4.18
CA ALA A 119 5.70 -8.84 4.56
C ALA A 119 6.49 -9.42 3.37
N ALA A 120 5.85 -10.27 2.57
CA ALA A 120 6.43 -10.84 1.37
C ALA A 120 6.78 -9.76 0.33
N PHE A 121 5.88 -8.81 0.13
CA PHE A 121 6.05 -7.75 -0.85
C PHE A 121 7.06 -6.68 -0.40
N SER A 122 7.03 -6.28 0.87
CA SER A 122 7.86 -5.21 1.42
C SER A 122 9.36 -5.50 1.33
N LEU A 123 9.77 -6.77 1.40
CA LEU A 123 11.17 -7.18 1.18
C LEU A 123 11.67 -6.83 -0.23
N GLY A 124 10.81 -6.96 -1.24
CA GLY A 124 11.15 -6.60 -2.62
C GLY A 124 11.02 -5.10 -2.91
N LEU A 125 10.22 -4.40 -2.11
CA LEU A 125 9.97 -2.97 -2.28
C LEU A 125 11.11 -2.12 -1.69
N GLU A 126 11.84 -2.64 -0.69
CA GLU A 126 12.93 -1.91 0.00
C GLU A 126 12.47 -0.55 0.57
N ALA A 127 11.17 -0.37 0.78
CA ALA A 127 10.61 0.83 1.39
C ALA A 127 10.76 0.79 2.91
N SER A 128 11.12 1.92 3.49
CA SER A 128 11.13 2.09 4.95
C SER A 128 9.87 2.85 5.36
N SER A 129 8.88 2.13 5.90
CA SER A 129 7.59 2.69 6.26
C SER A 129 7.49 2.96 7.77
N TRP A 130 7.04 4.17 8.10
CA TRP A 130 6.65 4.57 9.43
C TRP A 130 5.13 4.75 9.44
N PHE A 131 4.43 3.94 10.24
CA PHE A 131 2.97 4.01 10.38
C PHE A 131 2.60 4.97 11.51
N GLU A 132 1.69 5.91 11.22
CA GLU A 132 1.29 6.97 12.14
C GLU A 132 -0.23 7.11 12.14
N TYR A 133 -0.78 7.51 13.28
CA TYR A 133 -2.20 7.75 13.43
C TYR A 133 -2.61 9.11 12.86
N VAL A 134 -3.74 9.15 12.17
CA VAL A 134 -4.43 10.38 11.78
C VAL A 134 -5.88 10.31 12.25
N PRO A 135 -6.46 11.39 12.84
CA PRO A 135 -7.90 11.43 13.11
C PRO A 135 -8.72 11.33 11.80
N SER A 136 -9.82 10.56 11.78
CA SER A 136 -10.61 10.30 10.55
C SER A 136 -10.97 11.60 9.80
N ARG A 137 -11.40 12.65 10.51
CA ARG A 137 -11.69 13.96 9.90
C ARG A 137 -10.51 14.65 9.21
N ALA A 138 -9.29 14.20 9.45
CA ALA A 138 -8.05 14.69 8.83
C ALA A 138 -7.43 13.65 7.88
N ASN A 139 -8.04 12.47 7.73
CA ASN A 139 -7.62 11.46 6.79
C ASN A 139 -8.13 11.80 5.39
N ILE A 140 -7.27 12.35 4.55
CA ILE A 140 -7.65 12.75 3.18
C ILE A 140 -8.03 11.56 2.29
N ALA A 141 -7.79 10.32 2.70
CA ALA A 141 -8.23 9.12 2.01
C ALA A 141 -9.68 8.71 2.36
N ASP A 142 -10.30 9.29 3.40
CA ASP A 142 -11.71 9.04 3.75
C ASP A 142 -12.66 9.50 2.62
N GLN A 143 -12.34 10.57 1.92
CA GLN A 143 -13.17 11.06 0.82
C GLN A 143 -13.19 10.07 -0.36
N PRO A 144 -12.06 9.66 -0.97
CA PRO A 144 -12.09 8.70 -2.07
C PRO A 144 -12.55 7.29 -1.66
N SER A 145 -12.47 6.89 -0.39
CA SER A 145 -13.08 5.64 0.08
C SER A 145 -14.61 5.68 0.04
N ARG A 146 -15.19 6.90 0.04
CA ARG A 146 -16.64 7.18 -0.09
C ARG A 146 -17.02 7.76 -1.46
N ASN A 147 -16.15 7.62 -2.46
CA ASN A 147 -16.35 8.15 -3.83
C ASN A 147 -16.50 9.68 -3.91
N ASP A 148 -15.93 10.42 -2.96
CA ASP A 148 -15.80 11.88 -3.02
C ASP A 148 -14.37 12.26 -3.43
N TYR A 149 -14.24 13.04 -4.52
CA TYR A 149 -12.95 13.40 -5.12
C TYR A 149 -12.74 14.92 -5.20
N GLU A 150 -13.58 15.73 -4.55
CA GLU A 150 -13.53 17.20 -4.68
C GLU A 150 -12.15 17.75 -4.26
N LEU A 151 -11.68 17.41 -3.06
CA LEU A 151 -10.37 17.82 -2.55
C LEU A 151 -9.22 17.34 -3.45
N LEU A 152 -9.33 16.12 -3.98
CA LEU A 152 -8.28 15.57 -4.85
C LEU A 152 -8.20 16.29 -6.20
N GLY A 153 -9.34 16.78 -6.70
CA GLY A 153 -9.41 17.66 -7.86
C GLY A 153 -8.73 19.01 -7.59
N GLU A 154 -8.98 19.62 -6.43
CA GLU A 154 -8.31 20.86 -6.02
C GLU A 154 -6.80 20.70 -5.86
N LEU A 155 -6.33 19.56 -5.37
CA LEU A 155 -4.91 19.23 -5.25
C LEU A 155 -4.24 18.88 -6.59
N GLY A 156 -5.00 18.78 -7.68
CA GLY A 156 -4.50 18.34 -8.99
C GLY A 156 -3.96 16.90 -8.93
N SER A 157 -4.58 16.06 -8.10
CA SER A 157 -4.16 14.68 -7.91
C SER A 157 -4.47 13.81 -9.12
N ALA A 158 -3.47 13.07 -9.61
CA ALA A 158 -3.65 12.12 -10.71
C ALA A 158 -4.22 10.78 -10.18
N GLU A 159 -5.21 10.26 -10.88
CA GLU A 159 -5.77 8.94 -10.56
C GLU A 159 -4.81 7.82 -10.97
N MET A 160 -4.72 6.80 -10.13
CA MET A 160 -4.01 5.55 -10.38
C MET A 160 -4.90 4.34 -10.03
N PRO A 161 -4.77 3.20 -10.72
CA PRO A 161 -5.50 2.00 -10.35
C PRO A 161 -5.14 1.55 -8.92
N PHE A 162 -6.15 1.27 -8.11
CA PHE A 162 -5.94 0.55 -6.85
C PHE A 162 -5.74 -0.94 -7.16
N ILE A 163 -4.61 -1.50 -6.73
CA ILE A 163 -4.28 -2.91 -6.93
C ILE A 163 -4.46 -3.67 -5.61
N ILE A 164 -5.46 -4.53 -5.57
CA ILE A 164 -5.62 -5.48 -4.48
C ILE A 164 -4.51 -6.53 -4.60
N PRO A 165 -3.79 -6.84 -3.50
CA PRO A 165 -2.77 -7.88 -3.52
C PRO A 165 -3.32 -9.20 -4.08
N PRO A 166 -2.63 -9.87 -5.01
CA PRO A 166 -3.12 -11.09 -5.62
C PRO A 166 -3.26 -12.21 -4.59
N PHE A 167 -4.31 -13.02 -4.70
CA PHE A 167 -4.61 -14.09 -3.74
C PHE A 167 -3.48 -15.09 -3.54
N ALA A 168 -2.67 -15.34 -4.56
CA ALA A 168 -1.48 -16.17 -4.44
C ALA A 168 -0.53 -15.64 -3.34
N ALA A 169 -0.43 -14.32 -3.18
CA ALA A 169 0.39 -13.72 -2.13
C ALA A 169 -0.19 -13.91 -0.72
N TRP A 170 -1.52 -14.14 -0.59
CA TRP A 170 -2.18 -14.32 0.70
C TRP A 170 -2.03 -15.75 1.25
N ASP A 171 -1.99 -16.74 0.34
CA ASP A 171 -2.04 -18.16 0.67
C ASP A 171 -0.69 -18.85 0.48
N GLU A 172 0.32 -18.14 0.03
CA GLU A 172 1.62 -18.71 -0.23
C GLU A 172 2.40 -19.03 1.05
N PRO A 173 2.99 -20.22 1.17
CA PRO A 173 3.87 -20.56 2.29
C PRO A 173 5.08 -19.59 2.38
N ALA A 174 5.45 -19.23 3.63
CA ALA A 174 6.56 -18.29 3.87
C ALA A 174 7.86 -18.73 3.21
N GLU A 175 8.14 -20.04 3.17
CA GLU A 175 9.32 -20.61 2.54
C GLU A 175 9.39 -20.34 1.04
N ALA A 176 8.24 -20.37 0.36
CA ALA A 176 8.19 -20.20 -1.10
C ALA A 176 8.49 -18.74 -1.49
N TRP A 177 7.95 -17.76 -0.80
CA TRP A 177 8.28 -16.36 -1.08
C TRP A 177 9.69 -15.98 -0.59
N MET A 178 10.17 -16.55 0.52
CA MET A 178 11.56 -16.35 0.97
C MET A 178 12.54 -16.84 -0.09
N ALA A 179 12.32 -18.03 -0.65
CA ALA A 179 13.15 -18.56 -1.72
C ALA A 179 13.19 -17.63 -2.94
N ARG A 180 12.05 -17.04 -3.33
CA ARG A 180 11.99 -16.08 -4.44
C ARG A 180 12.69 -14.76 -4.10
N ALA A 181 12.52 -14.25 -2.89
CA ALA A 181 13.18 -13.01 -2.45
C ALA A 181 14.71 -13.17 -2.49
N VAL A 182 15.22 -14.29 -1.99
CA VAL A 182 16.67 -14.62 -2.06
C VAL A 182 17.17 -14.73 -3.49
N THR A 183 16.43 -15.45 -4.37
CA THR A 183 16.79 -15.60 -5.79
C THR A 183 16.81 -14.25 -6.50
N ARG A 184 15.84 -13.40 -6.23
CA ARG A 184 15.77 -12.05 -6.82
C ARG A 184 16.93 -11.17 -6.35
N ALA A 185 17.21 -11.13 -5.04
CA ALA A 185 18.34 -10.38 -4.50
C ALA A 185 19.69 -10.84 -5.08
N ALA A 186 19.86 -12.15 -5.26
CA ALA A 186 21.05 -12.71 -5.91
C ALA A 186 21.19 -12.28 -7.38
N ALA A 187 20.09 -12.28 -8.14
CA ALA A 187 20.06 -11.84 -9.54
C ALA A 187 20.36 -10.32 -9.66
N GLU A 188 19.76 -9.49 -8.83
CA GLU A 188 20.00 -8.05 -8.80
C GLU A 188 21.46 -7.72 -8.41
N GLY A 189 22.00 -8.43 -7.41
CA GLY A 189 23.41 -8.32 -7.02
C GLY A 189 24.39 -8.75 -8.13
N ALA A 190 24.05 -9.77 -8.91
CA ALA A 190 24.86 -10.20 -10.06
C ALA A 190 24.80 -9.15 -11.20
N ALA A 191 23.64 -8.60 -11.49
CA ALA A 191 23.46 -7.54 -12.49
C ALA A 191 24.19 -6.25 -12.12
N ALA A 192 24.21 -5.88 -10.84
CA ALA A 192 24.94 -4.71 -10.33
C ALA A 192 26.47 -4.90 -10.46
N ARG A 193 27.00 -6.10 -10.17
CA ARG A 193 28.42 -6.44 -10.35
C ARG A 193 28.83 -6.46 -11.81
N GLY A 194 27.96 -6.96 -12.71
CA GLY A 194 28.20 -6.93 -14.16
C GLY A 194 28.35 -5.52 -14.72
N ARG A 195 27.50 -4.59 -14.27
CA ARG A 195 27.56 -3.17 -14.66
C ARG A 195 28.82 -2.44 -14.15
N LYS A 196 29.36 -2.82 -12.99
CA LYS A 196 30.62 -2.26 -12.47
C LYS A 196 31.88 -2.77 -13.21
N ARG A 197 31.81 -3.94 -13.85
CA ARG A 197 32.91 -4.48 -14.62
C ARG A 197 32.95 -4.00 -16.08
N ALA A 198 31.85 -3.45 -16.58
CA ALA A 198 31.71 -2.94 -17.95
C ALA A 198 31.98 -1.42 -18.08
N ARG A 199 32.39 -0.78 -17.00
CA ARG A 199 32.91 0.59 -16.93
C ARG A 199 34.39 0.57 -16.60
#